data_876e942943fbb6229503165282b7e37e
#
_entry.id   876e942943fbb6229503165282b7e37e
#
_cell.length_a   1.000
_cell.length_b   1.000
_cell.length_c   1.000
_cell.angle_alpha   90.00
_cell.angle_beta   90.00
_cell.angle_gamma   90.00
#
_symmetry.space_group_name_H-M   'P 1'
#
loop_
_entity.id
_entity.type
_entity.pdbx_description
1 polymer ?
#
loop_
_entity_poly.entity_id
_entity_poly.type
_entity_poly.pdbx_seq_one_letter_code
_entity_poly.pdbx_strand_id
1 'polypeptide(L)'
;RSTNYCDQPSIFVLDENKNPVLTFSNDNENIYAHLADKQTSKIDIELEEYGILGFSNNKLWLRGDPSGDTDGLSILDIDKNSIKRINPKDCHSLLNNYLSLNKSSPYASLMECEGQKDLIFFNQDSRDAQILSSLQSSFIDKNISLDGWTDNNDKALITVSDSSSIADYFVLDLTEGKLKYLTTASNVPRELLHKNESRKFTTQDGKSIYGYLTKPTGKLKKLFVYVHGGPHGPRD
;
A
#
# COMPACT_ATOMS: atom_id res chain seq x y z
N ARG A 1 -7.77 -10.96 27.30
CA ARG A 1 -9.17 -11.48 27.36
C ARG A 1 -9.20 -12.74 26.52
N SER A 2 -9.62 -13.89 27.11
CA SER A 2 -9.86 -15.08 26.32
C SER A 2 -11.02 -14.80 25.36
N THR A 3 -10.82 -15.10 24.09
CA THR A 3 -11.88 -15.01 23.10
C THR A 3 -12.67 -16.32 23.17
N ASN A 4 -13.99 -16.22 23.19
CA ASN A 4 -14.86 -17.42 23.18
C ASN A 4 -14.92 -18.09 21.79
N TYR A 5 -14.05 -17.67 20.83
CA TYR A 5 -14.09 -18.16 19.46
C TYR A 5 -13.14 -19.31 19.20
N CYS A 6 -11.98 -19.32 19.85
CA CYS A 6 -11.05 -20.42 19.77
C CYS A 6 -10.18 -20.49 21.05
N ASP A 7 -9.79 -21.70 21.41
CA ASP A 7 -9.04 -21.93 22.64
C ASP A 7 -7.56 -21.52 22.55
N GLN A 8 -6.99 -21.56 21.34
CA GLN A 8 -5.58 -21.21 21.07
C GLN A 8 -5.47 -20.37 19.78
N PRO A 9 -5.81 -19.08 19.82
CA PRO A 9 -5.68 -18.24 18.67
C PRO A 9 -4.21 -17.89 18.37
N SER A 10 -3.81 -18.00 17.11
CA SER A 10 -2.46 -17.62 16.65
C SER A 10 -2.40 -16.19 16.12
N ILE A 11 -3.48 -15.72 15.49
CA ILE A 11 -3.57 -14.38 14.89
C ILE A 11 -4.93 -13.78 15.24
N PHE A 12 -4.92 -12.47 15.53
CA PHE A 12 -6.12 -11.69 15.78
C PHE A 12 -6.25 -10.56 14.79
N VAL A 13 -7.44 -10.39 14.21
CA VAL A 13 -7.83 -9.18 13.48
C VAL A 13 -8.80 -8.41 14.36
N LEU A 14 -8.51 -7.15 14.63
CA LEU A 14 -9.28 -6.31 15.54
C LEU A 14 -10.05 -5.25 14.76
N ASP A 15 -11.22 -4.87 15.27
CA ASP A 15 -11.95 -3.67 14.84
C ASP A 15 -11.33 -2.37 15.39
N GLU A 16 -11.93 -1.24 15.07
CA GLU A 16 -11.53 0.09 15.55
C GLU A 16 -11.60 0.23 17.09
N ASN A 17 -12.44 -0.56 17.75
CA ASN A 17 -12.59 -0.58 19.21
C ASN A 17 -11.67 -1.61 19.88
N LYS A 18 -10.75 -2.23 19.11
CA LYS A 18 -9.84 -3.28 19.55
C LYS A 18 -10.54 -4.57 20.00
N ASN A 19 -11.73 -4.83 19.49
CA ASN A 19 -12.39 -6.12 19.67
C ASN A 19 -11.97 -7.09 18.57
N PRO A 20 -11.72 -8.35 18.88
CA PRO A 20 -11.41 -9.35 17.86
C PRO A 20 -12.66 -9.63 17.00
N VAL A 21 -12.52 -9.40 15.71
CA VAL A 21 -13.57 -9.66 14.70
C VAL A 21 -13.30 -10.93 13.92
N LEU A 22 -12.03 -11.32 13.83
CA LEU A 22 -11.57 -12.54 13.21
C LEU A 22 -10.37 -13.06 14.00
N THR A 23 -10.33 -14.34 14.27
CA THR A 23 -9.18 -15.01 14.87
C THR A 23 -8.83 -16.25 14.06
N PHE A 24 -7.55 -16.59 14.06
CA PHE A 24 -7.09 -17.83 13.44
C PHE A 24 -6.54 -18.76 14.51
N SER A 25 -6.81 -20.06 14.37
CA SER A 25 -6.15 -21.11 15.12
C SER A 25 -5.49 -22.11 14.18
N ASN A 26 -4.48 -22.79 14.68
CA ASN A 26 -3.75 -23.82 13.96
C ASN A 26 -3.74 -25.10 14.81
N ASP A 27 -4.08 -26.24 14.22
CA ASP A 27 -4.06 -27.58 14.88
C ASP A 27 -2.89 -28.47 14.39
N ASN A 28 -1.79 -27.84 13.90
CA ASN A 28 -0.59 -28.42 13.28
C ASN A 28 -0.76 -28.89 11.82
N GLU A 29 -1.96 -29.04 11.31
CA GLU A 29 -2.22 -29.47 9.93
C GLU A 29 -3.11 -28.47 9.20
N ASN A 30 -3.96 -27.75 9.93
CA ASN A 30 -4.99 -26.90 9.32
C ASN A 30 -5.10 -25.54 10.02
N ILE A 31 -5.40 -24.52 9.23
CA ILE A 31 -5.72 -23.19 9.72
C ILE A 31 -7.24 -23.01 9.72
N TYR A 32 -7.77 -22.50 10.81
CA TYR A 32 -9.19 -22.21 10.97
C TYR A 32 -9.39 -20.72 11.21
N ALA A 33 -10.33 -20.13 10.48
CA ALA A 33 -10.83 -18.78 10.71
C ALA A 33 -12.08 -18.82 11.59
N HIS A 34 -12.08 -18.07 12.68
CA HIS A 34 -13.19 -17.94 13.62
C HIS A 34 -13.72 -16.51 13.57
N LEU A 35 -14.93 -16.35 13.06
CA LEU A 35 -15.63 -15.08 13.02
C LEU A 35 -16.27 -14.74 14.36
N ALA A 36 -16.51 -13.45 14.60
CA ALA A 36 -17.10 -12.95 15.83
C ALA A 36 -18.53 -13.50 16.09
N ASP A 37 -19.25 -13.90 15.05
CA ASP A 37 -20.56 -14.57 15.12
C ASP A 37 -20.47 -16.07 15.42
N LYS A 38 -19.28 -16.57 15.74
CA LYS A 38 -18.93 -17.96 16.03
C LYS A 38 -18.94 -18.91 14.82
N GLN A 39 -19.05 -18.40 13.61
CA GLN A 39 -18.81 -19.19 12.42
C GLN A 39 -17.33 -19.59 12.35
N THR A 40 -17.05 -20.84 12.08
CA THR A 40 -15.69 -21.37 11.90
C THR A 40 -15.56 -21.94 10.49
N SER A 41 -14.50 -21.55 9.79
CA SER A 41 -14.18 -22.01 8.46
C SER A 41 -12.76 -22.53 8.41
N LYS A 42 -12.52 -23.69 7.80
CA LYS A 42 -11.17 -24.17 7.50
C LYS A 42 -10.59 -23.34 6.37
N ILE A 43 -9.34 -22.95 6.50
CA ILE A 43 -8.62 -22.14 5.52
C ILE A 43 -7.47 -22.96 4.93
N ASP A 44 -7.48 -23.16 3.62
CA ASP A 44 -6.47 -23.93 2.89
C ASP A 44 -5.39 -23.01 2.29
N ILE A 45 -4.85 -22.07 3.10
CA ILE A 45 -3.87 -21.07 2.68
C ILE A 45 -2.82 -20.89 3.78
N GLU A 46 -1.56 -20.80 3.41
CA GLU A 46 -0.45 -20.48 4.29
C GLU A 46 -0.44 -18.97 4.59
N LEU A 47 -1.21 -18.56 5.60
CA LEU A 47 -1.37 -17.13 5.95
C LEU A 47 -0.04 -16.46 6.42
N GLU A 48 0.95 -17.24 6.80
CA GLU A 48 2.25 -16.75 7.26
C GLU A 48 3.03 -16.03 6.15
N GLU A 49 2.72 -16.32 4.89
CA GLU A 49 3.30 -15.67 3.71
C GLU A 49 2.66 -14.31 3.41
N TYR A 50 1.59 -13.95 4.11
CA TYR A 50 0.80 -12.75 3.84
C TYR A 50 0.81 -11.76 4.99
N GLY A 51 0.92 -10.47 4.67
CA GLY A 51 0.67 -9.37 5.60
C GLY A 51 -0.82 -9.04 5.67
N ILE A 52 -1.41 -9.07 6.86
CA ILE A 52 -2.82 -8.71 7.05
C ILE A 52 -2.96 -7.19 7.02
N LEU A 53 -3.82 -6.67 6.14
CA LEU A 53 -4.12 -5.24 5.99
C LEU A 53 -5.44 -4.82 6.65
N GLY A 54 -6.44 -5.69 6.66
CA GLY A 54 -7.74 -5.40 7.24
C GLY A 54 -8.78 -6.47 6.96
N PHE A 55 -9.95 -6.35 7.59
CA PHE A 55 -11.05 -7.29 7.45
C PHE A 55 -12.39 -6.57 7.37
N SER A 56 -13.19 -6.91 6.37
CA SER A 56 -14.56 -6.40 6.20
C SER A 56 -15.41 -7.35 5.36
N ASN A 57 -16.68 -7.51 5.71
CA ASN A 57 -17.65 -8.32 4.95
C ASN A 57 -17.15 -9.76 4.67
N ASN A 58 -16.63 -10.44 5.69
CA ASN A 58 -16.05 -11.78 5.61
C ASN A 58 -14.90 -11.92 4.60
N LYS A 59 -14.24 -10.80 4.29
CA LYS A 59 -13.08 -10.75 3.41
C LYS A 59 -11.88 -10.19 4.16
N LEU A 60 -10.78 -10.94 4.10
CA LEU A 60 -9.49 -10.53 4.64
C LEU A 60 -8.66 -9.94 3.51
N TRP A 61 -8.22 -8.71 3.71
CA TRP A 61 -7.32 -8.01 2.82
C TRP A 61 -5.88 -8.32 3.18
N LEU A 62 -5.12 -8.78 2.20
CA LEU A 62 -3.79 -9.32 2.38
C LEU A 62 -2.80 -8.62 1.47
N ARG A 63 -1.61 -8.34 2.00
CA ARG A 63 -0.43 -8.04 1.22
C ARG A 63 0.27 -9.36 0.92
N GLY A 64 0.46 -9.69 -0.33
CA GLY A 64 1.06 -10.91 -0.82
C GLY A 64 0.41 -11.35 -2.13
N ASP A 65 1.07 -12.21 -2.85
CA ASP A 65 0.61 -12.73 -4.12
C ASP A 65 0.53 -14.26 -4.08
N PRO A 66 -0.65 -14.87 -4.30
CA PRO A 66 -0.80 -16.32 -4.34
C PRO A 66 0.01 -16.97 -5.47
N SER A 67 0.46 -16.23 -6.46
CA SER A 67 1.36 -16.72 -7.51
C SER A 67 2.83 -16.74 -7.10
N GLY A 68 3.19 -16.09 -5.98
CA GLY A 68 4.53 -16.13 -5.39
C GLY A 68 5.63 -15.34 -6.11
N ASP A 69 5.30 -14.58 -7.16
CA ASP A 69 6.30 -13.89 -7.97
C ASP A 69 6.64 -12.49 -7.42
N THR A 70 5.64 -11.72 -7.02
CA THR A 70 5.85 -10.35 -6.53
C THR A 70 4.83 -9.97 -5.47
N ASP A 71 5.17 -9.00 -4.61
CA ASP A 71 4.22 -8.42 -3.69
C ASP A 71 3.00 -7.86 -4.44
N GLY A 72 1.83 -8.27 -3.99
CA GLY A 72 0.57 -7.86 -4.55
C GLY A 72 -0.45 -7.54 -3.46
N LEU A 73 -1.65 -7.22 -3.84
CA LEU A 73 -2.81 -7.12 -2.97
C LEU A 73 -3.78 -8.25 -3.29
N SER A 74 -4.17 -8.99 -2.27
CA SER A 74 -5.06 -10.13 -2.40
C SER A 74 -6.23 -10.03 -1.43
N ILE A 75 -7.33 -10.67 -1.78
CA ILE A 75 -8.49 -10.84 -0.90
C ILE A 75 -8.70 -12.32 -0.67
N LEU A 76 -8.74 -12.74 0.59
CA LEU A 76 -9.25 -14.02 1.02
C LEU A 76 -10.73 -13.86 1.38
N ASP A 77 -11.60 -14.52 0.63
CA ASP A 77 -13.02 -14.66 0.93
C ASP A 77 -13.19 -15.87 1.87
N ILE A 78 -13.52 -15.59 3.14
CA ILE A 78 -13.60 -16.63 4.19
C ILE A 78 -14.73 -17.62 3.87
N ASP A 79 -15.87 -17.14 3.38
CA ASP A 79 -17.04 -17.98 3.10
C ASP A 79 -16.78 -18.95 1.94
N LYS A 80 -15.96 -18.52 0.97
CA LYS A 80 -15.65 -19.33 -0.23
C LYS A 80 -14.35 -20.09 -0.10
N ASN A 81 -13.56 -19.84 0.96
CA ASN A 81 -12.21 -20.36 1.13
C ASN A 81 -11.36 -20.17 -0.15
N SER A 82 -11.35 -18.95 -0.66
CA SER A 82 -10.68 -18.64 -1.91
C SER A 82 -9.91 -17.33 -1.82
N ILE A 83 -8.67 -17.34 -2.29
CA ILE A 83 -7.83 -16.15 -2.39
C ILE A 83 -7.79 -15.66 -3.83
N LYS A 84 -7.83 -14.35 -4.00
CA LYS A 84 -7.76 -13.70 -5.32
C LYS A 84 -6.87 -12.47 -5.25
N ARG A 85 -5.89 -12.40 -6.16
CA ARG A 85 -5.15 -11.17 -6.43
C ARG A 85 -6.07 -10.11 -7.02
N ILE A 86 -5.96 -8.86 -6.58
CA ILE A 86 -6.84 -7.76 -7.00
C ILE A 86 -6.11 -6.58 -7.65
N ASN A 87 -4.80 -6.47 -7.51
CA ASN A 87 -4.06 -5.43 -8.22
C ASN A 87 -4.05 -5.69 -9.73
N PRO A 88 -3.94 -4.64 -10.56
CA PRO A 88 -3.83 -4.78 -12.01
C PRO A 88 -2.67 -5.69 -12.43
N LYS A 89 -2.81 -6.35 -13.59
CA LYS A 89 -1.85 -7.38 -14.07
C LYS A 89 -0.41 -6.89 -14.14
N ASP A 90 -0.21 -5.63 -14.55
CA ASP A 90 1.12 -5.06 -14.78
C ASP A 90 1.63 -4.22 -13.59
N CYS A 91 0.93 -4.30 -12.44
CA CYS A 91 1.32 -3.65 -11.19
C CYS A 91 1.85 -4.70 -10.21
N HIS A 92 3.10 -4.56 -9.82
CA HIS A 92 3.84 -5.64 -9.17
C HIS A 92 4.18 -5.39 -7.71
N SER A 93 4.30 -4.16 -7.25
CA SER A 93 4.71 -3.90 -5.85
C SER A 93 3.74 -2.99 -5.13
N LEU A 94 3.54 -3.31 -3.87
CA LEU A 94 2.79 -2.49 -2.94
C LEU A 94 3.74 -1.49 -2.26
N LEU A 95 3.68 -0.24 -2.68
CA LEU A 95 4.44 0.84 -2.06
C LEU A 95 3.73 1.35 -0.79
N ASN A 96 2.45 1.74 -0.91
CA ASN A 96 1.62 2.18 0.20
C ASN A 96 0.18 1.71 0.04
N ASN A 97 -0.42 1.28 1.15
CA ASN A 97 -1.86 0.96 1.22
C ASN A 97 -2.57 2.02 2.05
N TYR A 98 -3.54 2.67 1.45
CA TYR A 98 -4.38 3.65 2.12
C TYR A 98 -5.59 2.93 2.71
N LEU A 99 -5.56 2.76 4.02
CA LEU A 99 -6.63 2.11 4.76
C LEU A 99 -7.71 3.13 5.11
N SER A 100 -8.96 2.69 5.08
CA SER A 100 -10.07 3.46 5.65
C SER A 100 -9.78 3.81 7.12
N LEU A 101 -10.40 4.87 7.64
CA LEU A 101 -10.18 5.33 9.02
C LEU A 101 -10.41 4.21 10.06
N ASN A 102 -11.38 3.35 9.82
CA ASN A 102 -11.66 2.18 10.67
C ASN A 102 -10.71 0.99 10.41
N LYS A 103 -9.73 1.14 9.50
CA LYS A 103 -8.78 0.10 9.10
C LYS A 103 -9.41 -1.22 8.66
N SER A 104 -10.67 -1.20 8.24
CA SER A 104 -11.41 -2.39 7.85
C SER A 104 -11.05 -2.90 6.45
N SER A 105 -10.68 -1.99 5.56
CA SER A 105 -10.26 -2.33 4.19
C SER A 105 -9.43 -1.22 3.56
N PRO A 106 -8.51 -1.53 2.65
CA PRO A 106 -7.86 -0.52 1.82
C PRO A 106 -8.89 0.12 0.87
N TYR A 107 -8.84 1.43 0.71
CA TYR A 107 -9.62 2.14 -0.30
C TYR A 107 -8.79 2.49 -1.53
N ALA A 108 -7.47 2.58 -1.39
CA ALA A 108 -6.53 2.80 -2.46
C ALA A 108 -5.16 2.18 -2.13
N SER A 109 -4.32 2.04 -3.14
CA SER A 109 -2.91 1.67 -2.99
C SER A 109 -2.06 2.41 -4.02
N LEU A 110 -0.89 2.88 -3.60
CA LEU A 110 0.14 3.35 -4.50
C LEU A 110 0.96 2.13 -4.93
N MET A 111 0.87 1.78 -6.20
CA MET A 111 1.54 0.61 -6.79
C MET A 111 2.58 1.05 -7.80
N GLU A 112 3.55 0.19 -8.04
CA GLU A 112 4.45 0.33 -9.17
C GLU A 112 3.88 -0.46 -10.35
N CYS A 113 3.60 0.23 -11.43
CA CYS A 113 3.04 -0.30 -12.66
C CYS A 113 4.00 0.04 -13.80
N GLU A 114 4.66 -0.97 -14.38
CA GLU A 114 5.64 -0.80 -15.47
C GLU A 114 6.74 0.26 -15.17
N GLY A 115 7.24 0.29 -13.92
CA GLY A 115 8.28 1.24 -13.50
C GLY A 115 7.76 2.65 -13.22
N GLN A 116 6.45 2.85 -13.17
CA GLN A 116 5.80 4.10 -12.76
C GLN A 116 4.95 3.87 -11.52
N LYS A 117 4.78 4.92 -10.73
CA LYS A 117 3.92 4.88 -9.54
C LYS A 117 2.52 5.32 -9.91
N ASP A 118 1.56 4.41 -9.74
CA ASP A 118 0.15 4.64 -10.00
C ASP A 118 -0.70 4.47 -8.75
N LEU A 119 -1.63 5.38 -8.53
CA LEU A 119 -2.60 5.30 -7.45
C LEU A 119 -3.83 4.54 -7.91
N ILE A 120 -4.03 3.36 -7.36
CA ILE A 120 -5.15 2.46 -7.69
C ILE A 120 -6.21 2.54 -6.60
N PHE A 121 -7.43 2.89 -6.96
CA PHE A 121 -8.57 2.95 -6.05
C PHE A 121 -9.37 1.64 -6.09
N PHE A 122 -9.68 1.09 -4.91
CA PHE A 122 -10.53 -0.09 -4.73
C PHE A 122 -11.96 0.28 -4.30
N ASN A 123 -12.10 1.42 -3.63
CA ASN A 123 -13.38 1.97 -3.21
C ASN A 123 -13.34 3.49 -3.37
N GLN A 124 -13.91 4.00 -4.46
CA GLN A 124 -13.95 5.43 -4.79
C GLN A 124 -15.04 6.19 -4.02
N ASP A 125 -16.03 5.49 -3.46
CA ASP A 125 -17.18 6.13 -2.79
C ASP A 125 -16.87 6.52 -1.35
N SER A 126 -15.78 6.03 -0.78
CA SER A 126 -15.38 6.41 0.58
C SER A 126 -14.94 7.87 0.65
N ARG A 127 -15.22 8.53 1.79
CA ARG A 127 -14.76 9.90 2.07
C ARG A 127 -13.26 10.06 1.84
N ASP A 128 -12.47 9.12 2.32
CA ASP A 128 -11.01 9.17 2.25
C ASP A 128 -10.52 9.06 0.80
N ALA A 129 -11.17 8.20 -0.01
CA ALA A 129 -10.88 8.10 -1.43
C ALA A 129 -11.20 9.38 -2.19
N GLN A 130 -12.33 10.02 -1.87
CA GLN A 130 -12.71 11.30 -2.48
C GLN A 130 -11.74 12.42 -2.13
N ILE A 131 -11.27 12.48 -0.87
CA ILE A 131 -10.25 13.43 -0.43
C ILE A 131 -8.94 13.19 -1.21
N LEU A 132 -8.45 11.94 -1.24
CA LEU A 132 -7.22 11.60 -1.93
C LEU A 132 -7.31 11.88 -3.44
N SER A 133 -8.44 11.56 -4.08
CA SER A 133 -8.70 11.87 -5.48
C SER A 133 -8.71 13.37 -5.78
N SER A 134 -9.30 14.17 -4.89
CA SER A 134 -9.29 15.63 -5.00
C SER A 134 -7.89 16.20 -4.88
N LEU A 135 -7.09 15.70 -3.93
CA LEU A 135 -5.69 16.07 -3.77
C LEU A 135 -4.88 15.68 -5.02
N GLN A 136 -5.08 14.48 -5.56
CA GLN A 136 -4.41 14.03 -6.79
C GLN A 136 -4.70 14.97 -7.97
N SER A 137 -5.94 15.44 -8.08
CA SER A 137 -6.34 16.41 -9.12
C SER A 137 -5.68 17.78 -8.93
N SER A 138 -5.35 18.15 -7.69
CA SER A 138 -4.71 19.44 -7.35
C SER A 138 -3.19 19.39 -7.54
N PHE A 139 -2.58 18.23 -7.48
CA PHE A 139 -1.14 18.00 -7.59
C PHE A 139 -0.83 17.08 -8.78
N ILE A 140 -1.04 17.59 -9.99
CA ILE A 140 -0.78 16.83 -11.22
C ILE A 140 0.69 16.37 -11.26
N ASP A 141 0.92 15.13 -11.70
CA ASP A 141 2.24 14.49 -11.80
C ASP A 141 3.00 14.38 -10.46
N LYS A 142 2.30 14.40 -9.33
CA LYS A 142 2.87 14.20 -8.01
C LYS A 142 2.34 12.92 -7.37
N ASN A 143 3.19 12.32 -6.55
CA ASN A 143 2.78 11.26 -5.64
C ASN A 143 2.25 11.89 -4.36
N ILE A 144 1.08 11.46 -3.92
CA ILE A 144 0.45 11.96 -2.71
C ILE A 144 0.32 10.80 -1.73
N SER A 145 0.69 11.05 -0.48
CA SER A 145 0.45 10.17 0.63
C SER A 145 -0.39 10.88 1.68
N LEU A 146 -1.37 10.19 2.20
CA LEU A 146 -2.15 10.57 3.37
C LEU A 146 -1.61 9.78 4.55
N ASP A 147 -0.73 10.42 5.35
CA ASP A 147 0.14 9.71 6.29
C ASP A 147 -0.50 9.51 7.66
N GLY A 148 -1.51 10.29 7.99
CA GLY A 148 -2.21 10.16 9.26
C GLY A 148 -3.27 11.22 9.48
N TRP A 149 -4.13 10.95 10.45
CA TRP A 149 -5.24 11.80 10.88
C TRP A 149 -5.07 12.21 12.34
N THR A 150 -5.63 13.36 12.70
CA THR A 150 -5.87 13.70 14.11
C THR A 150 -6.94 12.79 14.72
N ASP A 151 -6.98 12.69 16.05
CA ASP A 151 -7.91 11.80 16.76
C ASP A 151 -9.39 12.07 16.41
N ASN A 152 -9.74 13.33 16.15
CA ASN A 152 -11.09 13.73 15.72
C ASN A 152 -11.30 13.72 14.20
N ASN A 153 -10.31 13.26 13.43
CA ASN A 153 -10.36 13.10 11.97
C ASN A 153 -10.73 14.41 11.20
N ASP A 154 -10.38 15.56 11.75
CA ASP A 154 -10.60 16.85 11.12
C ASP A 154 -9.38 17.38 10.36
N LYS A 155 -8.19 16.88 10.68
CA LYS A 155 -6.94 17.22 10.00
C LYS A 155 -6.15 15.99 9.61
N ALA A 156 -5.44 16.12 8.47
CA ALA A 156 -4.56 15.06 7.99
C ALA A 156 -3.17 15.60 7.63
N LEU A 157 -2.15 14.77 7.85
CA LEU A 157 -0.81 14.99 7.32
C LEU A 157 -0.76 14.46 5.89
N ILE A 158 -0.35 15.33 4.97
CA ILE A 158 -0.22 15.01 3.55
C ILE A 158 1.24 15.16 3.15
N THR A 159 1.78 14.14 2.52
CA THR A 159 3.09 14.19 1.85
C THR A 159 2.88 14.26 0.34
N VAL A 160 3.54 15.21 -0.30
CA VAL A 160 3.52 15.39 -1.75
C VAL A 160 4.94 15.30 -2.26
N SER A 161 5.21 14.39 -3.18
CA SER A 161 6.53 14.22 -3.80
C SER A 161 6.42 14.07 -5.31
N ASP A 162 7.51 14.28 -6.00
CA ASP A 162 7.62 14.02 -7.43
C ASP A 162 8.82 13.11 -7.74
N SER A 163 9.09 12.91 -9.01
CA SER A 163 10.22 12.09 -9.47
C SER A 163 11.59 12.65 -9.10
N SER A 164 11.68 13.87 -8.52
CA SER A 164 12.93 14.38 -7.92
C SER A 164 13.18 13.86 -6.51
N SER A 165 12.21 13.10 -5.95
CA SER A 165 12.27 12.43 -4.63
C SER A 165 12.32 13.35 -3.42
N ILE A 166 12.11 14.66 -3.56
CA ILE A 166 11.94 15.56 -2.41
C ILE A 166 10.45 15.67 -2.07
N ALA A 167 10.14 15.39 -0.81
CA ALA A 167 8.80 15.48 -0.28
C ALA A 167 8.51 16.86 0.34
N ASP A 168 7.33 17.38 0.08
CA ASP A 168 6.73 18.51 0.77
C ASP A 168 5.63 18.00 1.70
N TYR A 169 5.57 18.55 2.89
CA TYR A 169 4.59 18.21 3.91
C TYR A 169 3.55 19.30 4.07
N PHE A 170 2.30 18.89 4.15
CA PHE A 170 1.14 19.77 4.31
C PHE A 170 0.22 19.26 5.42
N VAL A 171 -0.52 20.17 6.03
CA VAL A 171 -1.70 19.84 6.83
C VAL A 171 -2.94 20.16 6.02
N LEU A 172 -3.77 19.17 5.77
CA LEU A 172 -5.13 19.33 5.29
C LEU A 172 -6.04 19.59 6.50
N ASP A 173 -6.69 20.73 6.54
CA ASP A 173 -7.70 21.09 7.54
C ASP A 173 -9.08 21.00 6.86
N LEU A 174 -9.87 19.96 7.22
CA LEU A 174 -11.18 19.74 6.64
C LEU A 174 -12.25 20.70 7.16
N THR A 175 -12.04 21.25 8.36
CA THR A 175 -12.96 22.23 8.94
C THR A 175 -12.88 23.56 8.19
N GLU A 176 -11.66 23.97 7.84
CA GLU A 176 -11.43 25.19 7.06
C GLU A 176 -11.47 24.96 5.55
N GLY A 177 -11.42 23.68 5.08
CA GLY A 177 -11.27 23.32 3.67
C GLY A 177 -9.96 23.80 3.07
N LYS A 178 -8.87 23.81 3.86
CA LYS A 178 -7.59 24.38 3.48
C LYS A 178 -6.44 23.39 3.59
N LEU A 179 -5.50 23.53 2.68
CA LEU A 179 -4.23 22.84 2.70
C LEU A 179 -3.12 23.85 3.06
N LYS A 180 -2.44 23.62 4.18
CA LYS A 180 -1.35 24.47 4.68
C LYS A 180 0.00 23.78 4.49
N TYR A 181 0.92 24.42 3.81
CA TYR A 181 2.32 23.96 3.74
C TYR A 181 2.97 23.99 5.13
N LEU A 182 3.69 22.94 5.48
CA LEU A 182 4.47 22.84 6.72
C LEU A 182 5.96 23.01 6.47
N THR A 183 6.53 22.13 5.69
CA THR A 183 7.96 22.05 5.46
C THR A 183 8.29 21.19 4.25
N THR A 184 9.56 21.14 3.88
CA THR A 184 10.12 20.21 2.90
C THR A 184 11.11 19.25 3.54
N ALA A 185 11.26 18.06 2.99
CA ALA A 185 12.17 17.02 3.51
C ALA A 185 13.65 17.35 3.33
N SER A 186 14.00 18.33 2.50
CA SER A 186 15.39 18.63 2.16
C SER A 186 15.58 20.11 1.89
N ASN A 187 16.77 20.61 2.25
CA ASN A 187 17.22 21.97 1.94
C ASN A 187 17.97 22.07 0.60
N VAL A 188 17.97 20.98 -0.18
CA VAL A 188 18.61 21.03 -1.52
C VAL A 188 17.81 21.96 -2.42
N PRO A 189 18.44 22.96 -3.06
CA PRO A 189 17.76 23.85 -4.00
C PRO A 189 17.11 23.07 -5.13
N ARG A 190 15.84 23.36 -5.41
CA ARG A 190 15.05 22.59 -6.41
C ARG A 190 15.61 22.67 -7.82
N GLU A 191 16.29 23.76 -8.16
CA GLU A 191 16.97 23.94 -9.43
C GLU A 191 18.15 22.99 -9.67
N LEU A 192 18.66 22.36 -8.60
CA LEU A 192 19.70 21.32 -8.68
C LEU A 192 19.11 19.90 -8.87
N LEU A 193 17.79 19.77 -8.76
CA LEU A 193 17.11 18.49 -8.86
C LEU A 193 16.69 18.23 -10.31
N HIS A 194 16.86 17.01 -10.72
CA HIS A 194 16.43 16.54 -12.03
C HIS A 194 15.40 15.43 -11.88
N LYS A 195 14.41 15.42 -12.73
CA LYS A 195 13.39 14.37 -12.75
C LYS A 195 14.00 13.04 -13.18
N ASN A 196 13.57 11.97 -12.51
CA ASN A 196 13.86 10.61 -12.92
C ASN A 196 12.88 10.19 -14.02
N GLU A 197 13.38 9.60 -15.09
CA GLU A 197 12.58 9.01 -16.14
C GLU A 197 12.63 7.49 -16.00
N SER A 198 11.49 6.83 -15.87
CA SER A 198 11.44 5.35 -15.92
C SER A 198 11.88 4.86 -17.30
N ARG A 199 12.70 3.81 -17.30
CA ARG A 199 13.20 3.13 -18.50
C ARG A 199 13.04 1.63 -18.37
N LYS A 200 12.46 1.03 -19.39
CA LYS A 200 12.34 -0.42 -19.52
C LYS A 200 13.55 -0.97 -20.25
N PHE A 201 14.14 -2.02 -19.70
CA PHE A 201 15.24 -2.76 -20.28
C PHE A 201 14.83 -4.22 -20.47
N THR A 202 15.34 -4.86 -21.50
CA THR A 202 15.16 -6.30 -21.71
C THR A 202 16.47 -7.01 -21.41
N THR A 203 16.42 -7.96 -20.49
CA THR A 203 17.58 -8.81 -20.13
C THR A 203 17.90 -9.83 -21.23
N GLN A 204 19.06 -10.46 -21.15
CA GLN A 204 19.47 -11.47 -22.15
C GLN A 204 18.52 -12.69 -22.18
N ASP A 205 17.89 -13.02 -21.06
CA ASP A 205 16.89 -14.07 -20.93
C ASP A 205 15.46 -13.61 -21.28
N GLY A 206 15.31 -12.38 -21.82
CA GLY A 206 14.05 -11.83 -22.32
C GLY A 206 13.13 -11.23 -21.27
N LYS A 207 13.56 -11.14 -20.00
CA LYS A 207 12.76 -10.50 -18.94
C LYS A 207 12.81 -8.99 -19.05
N SER A 208 11.73 -8.34 -18.61
CA SER A 208 11.67 -6.88 -18.48
C SER A 208 12.12 -6.47 -17.10
N ILE A 209 13.05 -5.51 -17.04
CA ILE A 209 13.45 -4.82 -15.82
C ILE A 209 13.27 -3.31 -16.02
N TYR A 210 13.04 -2.61 -14.94
CA TYR A 210 12.87 -1.16 -14.95
C TYR A 210 14.02 -0.50 -14.20
N GLY A 211 14.36 0.71 -14.59
CA GLY A 211 15.33 1.54 -13.92
C GLY A 211 15.00 3.00 -14.14
N TYR A 212 15.59 3.86 -13.36
CA TYR A 212 15.36 5.30 -13.42
C TYR A 212 16.57 6.02 -13.97
N LEU A 213 16.35 6.85 -14.97
CA LEU A 213 17.40 7.65 -15.60
C LEU A 213 17.22 9.11 -15.22
N THR A 214 18.22 9.68 -14.52
CA THR A 214 18.31 11.11 -14.26
C THR A 214 19.32 11.74 -15.21
N LYS A 215 18.89 12.75 -15.99
CA LYS A 215 19.74 13.47 -16.92
C LYS A 215 20.03 14.87 -16.42
N PRO A 216 21.30 15.29 -16.30
CA PRO A 216 21.64 16.67 -16.01
C PRO A 216 21.35 17.58 -17.22
N THR A 217 21.24 18.88 -16.95
CA THR A 217 21.26 19.90 -18.00
C THR A 217 22.70 20.07 -18.52
N GLY A 218 22.93 19.85 -19.82
CA GLY A 218 24.23 20.04 -20.45
C GLY A 218 24.85 18.77 -21.03
N LYS A 219 26.15 18.84 -21.38
CA LYS A 219 26.83 17.70 -22.01
C LYS A 219 27.14 16.60 -21.02
N LEU A 220 26.61 15.42 -21.28
CA LEU A 220 26.94 14.22 -20.54
C LEU A 220 28.39 13.79 -20.81
N LYS A 221 29.18 13.64 -19.75
CA LYS A 221 30.56 13.17 -19.84
C LYS A 221 30.76 11.76 -19.30
N LYS A 222 29.91 11.33 -18.37
CA LYS A 222 30.00 10.04 -17.68
C LYS A 222 28.62 9.54 -17.36
N LEU A 223 28.46 8.23 -17.36
CA LEU A 223 27.30 7.52 -16.82
C LEU A 223 27.69 6.94 -15.46
N PHE A 224 26.86 7.18 -14.46
CA PHE A 224 26.93 6.51 -13.17
C PHE A 224 25.75 5.53 -13.07
N VAL A 225 26.03 4.27 -12.81
CA VAL A 225 25.00 3.23 -12.60
C VAL A 225 25.01 2.87 -11.14
N TYR A 226 23.87 3.06 -10.49
CA TYR A 226 23.63 2.66 -9.11
C TYR A 226 22.69 1.44 -9.12
N VAL A 227 23.14 0.34 -8.53
CA VAL A 227 22.35 -0.87 -8.39
C VAL A 227 21.92 -0.98 -6.94
N HIS A 228 20.62 -1.09 -6.70
CA HIS A 228 20.09 -1.25 -5.33
C HIS A 228 20.61 -2.54 -4.67
N GLY A 229 20.59 -2.56 -3.34
CA GLY A 229 20.89 -3.76 -2.56
C GLY A 229 19.77 -4.82 -2.70
N GLY A 230 20.00 -6.02 -2.18
CA GLY A 230 19.05 -7.13 -2.25
C GLY A 230 19.65 -8.40 -1.67
N PRO A 231 19.00 -9.57 -1.80
CA PRO A 231 17.92 -9.88 -2.76
C PRO A 231 16.50 -9.64 -2.28
N HIS A 232 16.28 -9.41 -0.98
CA HIS A 232 14.92 -9.30 -0.44
C HIS A 232 14.52 -7.86 -0.17
N GLY A 233 13.42 -7.43 -0.77
CA GLY A 233 12.65 -6.25 -0.41
C GLY A 233 12.93 -4.94 -1.15
N PRO A 234 14.17 -4.47 -1.41
CA PRO A 234 14.33 -3.15 -1.99
C PRO A 234 13.89 -3.14 -3.46
N ARG A 235 13.00 -2.21 -3.74
CA ARG A 235 12.64 -1.76 -5.09
C ARG A 235 12.65 -0.24 -5.07
N ASP A 236 13.22 0.35 -6.07
CA ASP A 236 13.30 1.81 -6.22
C ASP A 236 12.05 2.40 -6.86
#